data_0c4d695da377ac323926b1efceda4857
#
_entry.id   0c4d695da377ac323926b1efceda4857
#
_cell.length_a   1.000
_cell.length_b   1.000
_cell.length_c   1.000
_cell.angle_alpha   90.00
_cell.angle_beta   90.00
_cell.angle_gamma   90.00
#
_symmetry.space_group_name_H-M   'P 1'
#
loop_
_entity.id
_entity.type
_entity.pdbx_description
1 polymer ?
#
loop_
_entity_poly.entity_id
_entity_poly.type
_entity_poly.pdbx_seq_one_letter_code
_entity_poly.pdbx_strand_id
1 'polypeptide(L)'
;MEDYYTYNQTSSGLVFIPTNDWGIVFRYDEPENCIVKAVDTDSMTNAGKKSADILNENVSAVKGGSEETSASVEYKSDSLLEQAKSLQDLSSSTNKMLIWIASISLLVGGIGVMNIMLVSVTERTREIGLKKALGARKKRILAQFLTEAAVLTSIGGIIGVLTGIGLSQVIAKVAEVPVAISSASIVVSVVFSMVVGIVFGLIPSIKAAKLNPIDALRYE
;
A
#
# COMPACT_ATOMS: atom_id res chain seq x y z
N MET A 1 22.85 -40.87 17.18
CA MET A 1 21.75 -39.92 17.20
C MET A 1 20.80 -40.39 16.13
N GLU A 2 19.67 -40.94 16.51
CA GLU A 2 18.66 -41.35 15.53
C GLU A 2 17.89 -40.10 15.12
N ASP A 3 17.87 -39.79 13.84
CA ASP A 3 17.10 -38.68 13.30
C ASP A 3 15.62 -39.11 13.23
N TYR A 4 14.76 -38.42 14.00
CA TYR A 4 13.32 -38.63 13.97
C TYR A 4 12.67 -37.49 13.19
N TYR A 5 11.86 -37.83 12.19
CA TYR A 5 11.01 -36.86 11.49
C TYR A 5 9.62 -36.81 12.14
N THR A 6 9.18 -35.58 12.40
CA THR A 6 7.87 -35.31 12.96
C THR A 6 6.86 -35.03 11.85
N TYR A 7 5.91 -35.91 11.61
CA TYR A 7 4.82 -35.65 10.68
C TYR A 7 3.61 -35.07 11.39
N ASN A 8 2.97 -34.12 10.75
CA ASN A 8 2.25 -32.98 11.25
C ASN A 8 0.82 -33.22 11.73
N GLN A 9 0.55 -32.58 12.85
CA GLN A 9 -0.58 -31.71 13.20
C GLN A 9 -1.95 -31.99 12.61
N THR A 10 -2.64 -32.93 13.24
CA THR A 10 -4.00 -32.71 13.74
C THR A 10 -4.24 -33.61 14.95
N SER A 11 -4.16 -33.00 16.09
CA SER A 11 -4.85 -33.27 17.35
C SER A 11 -4.89 -34.64 17.99
N SER A 12 -4.17 -35.70 17.62
CA SER A 12 -4.23 -36.93 18.43
C SER A 12 -3.08 -37.92 18.26
N GLY A 13 -1.86 -37.47 18.43
CA GLY A 13 -0.74 -38.38 18.61
C GLY A 13 0.38 -38.20 17.60
N LEU A 14 1.59 -37.88 18.11
CA LEU A 14 2.81 -37.93 17.36
C LEU A 14 3.27 -39.37 17.24
N VAL A 15 3.41 -39.86 16.03
CA VAL A 15 4.02 -41.18 15.77
C VAL A 15 5.45 -40.93 15.28
N PHE A 16 6.42 -41.43 16.05
CA PHE A 16 7.84 -41.36 15.64
C PHE A 16 8.19 -42.64 14.90
N ILE A 17 8.67 -42.53 13.66
CA ILE A 17 9.07 -43.66 12.82
C ILE A 17 10.56 -43.53 12.59
N PRO A 18 11.37 -44.60 12.80
CA PRO A 18 12.79 -44.61 12.42
C PRO A 18 12.96 -44.32 10.94
N THR A 19 13.97 -43.55 10.59
CA THR A 19 14.27 -43.18 9.19
C THR A 19 14.43 -44.38 8.26
N ASN A 20 14.97 -45.51 8.80
CA ASN A 20 15.15 -46.74 8.05
C ASN A 20 13.82 -47.48 7.75
N ASP A 21 12.77 -47.24 8.54
CA ASP A 21 11.47 -47.85 8.36
C ASP A 21 10.50 -46.97 7.56
N TRP A 22 10.92 -45.73 7.27
CA TRP A 22 10.14 -44.79 6.46
C TRP A 22 9.72 -45.38 5.11
N GLY A 23 10.64 -46.06 4.44
CA GLY A 23 10.38 -46.69 3.15
C GLY A 23 9.47 -47.92 3.21
N ILE A 24 9.26 -48.50 4.36
CA ILE A 24 8.29 -49.60 4.56
C ILE A 24 6.86 -49.06 4.67
N VAL A 25 6.72 -47.90 5.32
CA VAL A 25 5.43 -47.23 5.55
C VAL A 25 5.05 -46.34 4.33
N PHE A 26 6.01 -45.61 3.82
CA PHE A 26 5.87 -44.76 2.66
C PHE A 26 6.76 -45.33 1.53
N ARG A 27 6.21 -45.67 0.40
CA ARG A 27 6.92 -46.33 -0.70
C ARG A 27 8.19 -45.54 -1.09
N TYR A 28 9.33 -46.23 -1.18
CA TYR A 28 10.63 -45.64 -1.55
C TYR A 28 10.68 -45.02 -2.96
N ASP A 29 9.77 -45.42 -3.83
CA ASP A 29 9.83 -45.10 -5.26
C ASP A 29 9.10 -43.77 -5.60
N GLU A 30 8.46 -43.16 -4.64
CA GLU A 30 7.71 -41.91 -4.88
C GLU A 30 8.42 -40.73 -4.20
N PRO A 31 9.05 -39.82 -4.95
CA PRO A 31 9.70 -38.65 -4.37
C PRO A 31 8.67 -37.72 -3.74
N GLU A 32 8.90 -37.32 -2.50
CA GLU A 32 8.03 -36.43 -1.74
C GLU A 32 7.96 -35.03 -2.38
N ASN A 33 9.09 -34.58 -2.90
CA ASN A 33 9.21 -33.32 -3.61
C ASN A 33 10.06 -33.47 -4.87
N CYS A 34 9.54 -33.00 -6.00
CA CYS A 34 10.27 -32.98 -7.26
C CYS A 34 10.51 -31.53 -7.69
N ILE A 35 11.78 -31.13 -7.84
CA ILE A 35 12.14 -29.79 -8.28
C ILE A 35 12.45 -29.83 -9.78
N VAL A 36 11.66 -29.12 -10.58
CA VAL A 36 11.82 -28.99 -12.01
C VAL A 36 12.37 -27.62 -12.36
N LYS A 37 13.50 -27.61 -13.11
CA LYS A 37 14.10 -26.38 -13.62
C LYS A 37 13.60 -26.10 -15.03
N ALA A 38 12.86 -25.01 -15.21
CA ALA A 38 12.49 -24.54 -16.54
C ALA A 38 13.64 -23.78 -17.21
N VAL A 39 13.67 -23.77 -18.54
CA VAL A 39 14.66 -23.05 -19.34
C VAL A 39 14.36 -21.55 -19.36
N ASP A 40 13.08 -21.19 -19.33
CA ASP A 40 12.60 -19.82 -19.42
C ASP A 40 11.46 -19.57 -18.42
N THR A 41 11.32 -18.33 -17.97
CA THR A 41 10.32 -17.90 -16.97
C THR A 41 8.89 -18.14 -17.48
N ASP A 42 8.66 -17.90 -18.77
CA ASP A 42 7.33 -18.08 -19.39
C ASP A 42 6.91 -19.55 -19.50
N SER A 43 7.88 -20.47 -19.53
CA SER A 43 7.65 -21.91 -19.59
C SER A 43 7.50 -22.59 -18.24
N MET A 44 7.79 -21.90 -17.12
CA MET A 44 7.79 -22.49 -15.77
C MET A 44 6.46 -23.15 -15.40
N THR A 45 5.36 -22.44 -15.61
CA THR A 45 4.01 -22.94 -15.26
C THR A 45 3.65 -24.17 -16.10
N ASN A 46 3.98 -24.17 -17.40
CA ASN A 46 3.72 -25.30 -18.30
C ASN A 46 4.63 -26.48 -17.99
N ALA A 47 5.89 -26.24 -17.65
CA ALA A 47 6.84 -27.28 -17.25
C ALA A 47 6.38 -27.94 -15.93
N GLY A 48 5.95 -27.15 -14.96
CA GLY A 48 5.42 -27.65 -13.68
C GLY A 48 4.19 -28.54 -13.88
N LYS A 49 3.20 -28.08 -14.67
CA LYS A 49 1.99 -28.87 -14.95
C LYS A 49 2.31 -30.17 -15.67
N LYS A 50 3.11 -30.13 -16.73
CA LYS A 50 3.51 -31.35 -17.45
C LYS A 50 4.28 -32.34 -16.58
N SER A 51 5.12 -31.83 -15.66
CA SER A 51 5.84 -32.70 -14.74
C SER A 51 4.90 -33.33 -13.71
N ALA A 52 3.93 -32.58 -13.19
CA ALA A 52 2.92 -33.13 -12.31
C ALA A 52 2.05 -34.17 -13.02
N ASP A 53 1.65 -33.92 -14.27
CA ASP A 53 0.88 -34.87 -15.06
C ASP A 53 1.64 -36.19 -15.29
N ILE A 54 2.94 -36.11 -15.66
CA ILE A 54 3.79 -37.28 -15.84
C ILE A 54 3.99 -38.05 -14.54
N LEU A 55 4.18 -37.34 -13.42
CA LEU A 55 4.31 -37.99 -12.11
C LEU A 55 3.02 -38.67 -11.71
N ASN A 56 1.88 -38.01 -11.88
CA ASN A 56 0.56 -38.55 -11.54
C ASN A 56 0.16 -39.72 -12.42
N GLU A 57 0.61 -39.77 -13.68
CA GLU A 57 0.39 -40.91 -14.59
C GLU A 57 1.12 -42.17 -14.08
N ASN A 58 2.26 -42.00 -13.41
CA ASN A 58 3.08 -43.07 -12.86
C ASN A 58 2.77 -43.40 -11.41
N VAL A 59 2.01 -42.54 -10.69
CA VAL A 59 1.57 -42.85 -9.33
C VAL A 59 0.56 -44.00 -9.40
N SER A 60 1.01 -45.21 -9.05
CA SER A 60 0.14 -46.36 -8.92
C SER A 60 -0.89 -46.09 -7.81
N ALA A 61 -2.16 -46.06 -8.16
CA ALA A 61 -3.23 -45.98 -7.20
C ALA A 61 -3.04 -47.05 -6.12
N VAL A 62 -2.73 -46.64 -4.91
CA VAL A 62 -2.64 -47.55 -3.78
C VAL A 62 -4.06 -48.04 -3.50
N LYS A 63 -4.45 -49.14 -4.07
CA LYS A 63 -5.63 -49.89 -3.66
C LYS A 63 -5.29 -50.54 -2.31
N GLY A 64 -5.32 -49.75 -1.26
CA GLY A 64 -5.36 -50.27 0.11
C GLY A 64 -6.69 -50.99 0.29
N GLY A 65 -6.64 -52.25 0.61
CA GLY A 65 -7.82 -53.10 0.86
C GLY A 65 -8.56 -52.67 2.12
N SER A 66 -9.40 -51.70 2.01
CA SER A 66 -10.58 -51.41 2.83
C SER A 66 -11.29 -50.19 2.24
N GLU A 67 -12.57 -50.35 2.01
CA GLU A 67 -13.43 -49.54 1.17
C GLU A 67 -13.69 -48.07 1.59
N GLU A 68 -12.95 -47.46 2.51
CA GLU A 68 -13.34 -46.15 3.07
C GLU A 68 -12.30 -45.01 3.04
N THR A 69 -11.07 -45.24 2.59
CA THR A 69 -10.12 -44.11 2.48
C THR A 69 -9.11 -44.32 1.33
N SER A 70 -9.55 -44.09 0.10
CA SER A 70 -8.62 -43.89 -1.01
C SER A 70 -8.04 -42.47 -0.90
N ALA A 71 -7.02 -42.29 -0.08
CA ALA A 71 -6.17 -41.12 -0.18
C ALA A 71 -5.37 -41.24 -1.50
N SER A 72 -5.88 -40.65 -2.56
CA SER A 72 -5.12 -40.52 -3.80
C SER A 72 -3.99 -39.53 -3.56
N VAL A 73 -2.75 -40.00 -3.57
CA VAL A 73 -1.58 -39.14 -3.60
C VAL A 73 -1.55 -38.48 -4.97
N GLU A 74 -1.63 -37.18 -5.00
CA GLU A 74 -1.59 -36.38 -6.23
C GLU A 74 -0.47 -35.34 -6.14
N TYR A 75 0.41 -35.34 -7.13
CA TYR A 75 1.43 -34.32 -7.28
C TYR A 75 0.81 -33.03 -7.83
N LYS A 76 0.98 -31.93 -7.09
CA LYS A 76 0.58 -30.60 -7.54
C LYS A 76 1.82 -29.78 -7.91
N SER A 77 1.75 -29.12 -9.05
CA SER A 77 2.80 -28.18 -9.43
C SER A 77 2.62 -26.87 -8.68
N ASP A 78 3.60 -26.50 -7.89
CA ASP A 78 3.65 -25.18 -7.22
C ASP A 78 4.68 -24.31 -7.93
N SER A 79 4.24 -23.27 -8.59
CA SER A 79 5.11 -22.38 -9.37
C SER A 79 5.56 -21.21 -8.49
N LEU A 80 6.88 -21.10 -8.27
CA LEU A 80 7.46 -19.93 -7.59
C LEU A 80 7.08 -18.61 -8.28
N LEU A 81 6.87 -18.65 -9.61
CA LEU A 81 6.41 -17.49 -10.37
C LEU A 81 4.96 -17.10 -9.98
N GLU A 82 4.07 -18.06 -9.80
CA GLU A 82 2.69 -17.81 -9.38
C GLU A 82 2.65 -17.27 -7.94
N GLN A 83 3.47 -17.79 -7.05
CA GLN A 83 3.61 -17.27 -5.68
C GLN A 83 4.17 -15.84 -5.70
N ALA A 84 5.23 -15.57 -6.47
CA ALA A 84 5.77 -14.22 -6.62
C ALA A 84 4.74 -13.25 -7.20
N LYS A 85 3.97 -13.67 -8.20
CA LYS A 85 2.89 -12.88 -8.79
C LYS A 85 1.77 -12.61 -7.79
N SER A 86 1.35 -13.60 -7.02
CA SER A 86 0.36 -13.44 -5.96
C SER A 86 0.80 -12.44 -4.90
N LEU A 87 2.08 -12.48 -4.49
CA LEU A 87 2.65 -11.50 -3.56
C LEU A 87 2.68 -10.10 -4.17
N GLN A 88 3.00 -9.98 -5.45
CA GLN A 88 2.99 -8.72 -6.17
C GLN A 88 1.56 -8.15 -6.29
N ASP A 89 0.58 -9.00 -6.58
CA ASP A 89 -0.83 -8.61 -6.66
C ASP A 89 -1.37 -8.17 -5.30
N LEU A 90 -1.02 -8.86 -4.22
CA LEU A 90 -1.33 -8.46 -2.84
C LEU A 90 -0.69 -7.11 -2.50
N SER A 91 0.60 -6.93 -2.83
CA SER A 91 1.29 -5.66 -2.61
C SER A 91 0.63 -4.52 -3.39
N SER A 92 0.28 -4.76 -4.67
CA SER A 92 -0.39 -3.76 -5.50
C SER A 92 -1.79 -3.40 -4.97
N SER A 93 -2.53 -4.40 -4.49
CA SER A 93 -3.84 -4.20 -3.87
C SER A 93 -3.74 -3.38 -2.58
N THR A 94 -2.77 -3.71 -1.73
CA THR A 94 -2.49 -2.95 -0.50
C THR A 94 -2.10 -1.50 -0.81
N ASN A 95 -1.23 -1.28 -1.81
CA ASN A 95 -0.86 0.06 -2.25
C ASN A 95 -2.06 0.86 -2.75
N LYS A 96 -2.96 0.25 -3.52
CA LYS A 96 -4.20 0.91 -3.96
C LYS A 96 -5.07 1.32 -2.77
N MET A 97 -5.23 0.44 -1.79
CA MET A 97 -5.98 0.74 -0.56
C MET A 97 -5.37 1.90 0.22
N LEU A 98 -4.04 1.93 0.38
CA LEU A 98 -3.33 3.03 1.04
C LEU A 98 -3.51 4.36 0.28
N ILE A 99 -3.49 4.35 -1.06
CA ILE A 99 -3.75 5.54 -1.88
C ILE A 99 -5.17 6.05 -1.65
N TRP A 100 -6.18 5.19 -1.58
CA TRP A 100 -7.55 5.59 -1.28
C TRP A 100 -7.67 6.24 0.10
N ILE A 101 -7.09 5.64 1.14
CA ILE A 101 -7.08 6.20 2.50
C ILE A 101 -6.38 7.56 2.54
N ALA A 102 -5.21 7.67 1.90
CA ALA A 102 -4.48 8.92 1.80
C ALA A 102 -5.27 10.00 1.05
N SER A 103 -5.97 9.63 -0.03
CA SER A 103 -6.79 10.56 -0.81
C SER A 103 -7.98 11.13 0.01
N ILE A 104 -8.65 10.28 0.78
CA ILE A 104 -9.73 10.72 1.67
C ILE A 104 -9.18 11.65 2.76
N SER A 105 -8.06 11.27 3.39
CA SER A 105 -7.41 12.10 4.41
C SER A 105 -6.99 13.47 3.86
N LEU A 106 -6.51 13.50 2.62
CA LEU A 106 -6.14 14.71 1.92
C LEU A 106 -7.35 15.61 1.63
N LEU A 107 -8.48 15.04 1.20
CA LEU A 107 -9.73 15.78 1.00
C LEU A 107 -10.19 16.44 2.30
N VAL A 108 -10.19 15.69 3.41
CA VAL A 108 -10.58 16.23 4.73
C VAL A 108 -9.63 17.36 5.16
N GLY A 109 -8.32 17.15 5.02
CA GLY A 109 -7.30 18.18 5.29
C GLY A 109 -7.45 19.43 4.41
N GLY A 110 -7.71 19.24 3.12
CA GLY A 110 -7.96 20.33 2.17
C GLY A 110 -9.22 21.15 2.51
N ILE A 111 -10.30 20.50 2.91
CA ILE A 111 -11.51 21.18 3.41
C ILE A 111 -11.19 21.97 4.68
N GLY A 112 -10.34 21.43 5.55
CA GLY A 112 -9.84 22.15 6.74
C GLY A 112 -9.11 23.44 6.37
N VAL A 113 -8.19 23.39 5.41
CA VAL A 113 -7.48 24.57 4.89
C VAL A 113 -8.47 25.58 4.29
N MET A 114 -9.41 25.09 3.47
CA MET A 114 -10.44 25.95 2.87
C MET A 114 -11.27 26.67 3.96
N ASN A 115 -11.67 25.99 5.02
CA ASN A 115 -12.44 26.58 6.12
C ASN A 115 -11.64 27.64 6.87
N ILE A 116 -10.37 27.37 7.20
CA ILE A 116 -9.48 28.35 7.85
C ILE A 116 -9.33 29.60 6.98
N MET A 117 -9.12 29.39 5.68
CA MET A 117 -9.00 30.49 4.72
C MET A 117 -10.29 31.31 4.59
N LEU A 118 -11.48 30.67 4.62
CA LEU A 118 -12.76 31.36 4.59
C LEU A 118 -12.94 32.22 5.83
N VAL A 119 -12.60 31.71 7.02
CA VAL A 119 -12.63 32.48 8.27
C VAL A 119 -11.65 33.67 8.19
N SER A 120 -10.41 33.43 7.74
CA SER A 120 -9.41 34.48 7.58
C SER A 120 -9.89 35.58 6.61
N VAL A 121 -10.56 35.24 5.51
CA VAL A 121 -11.13 36.22 4.56
C VAL A 121 -12.23 37.02 5.25
N THR A 122 -13.10 36.41 6.05
CA THR A 122 -14.17 37.13 6.76
C THR A 122 -13.61 38.07 7.82
N GLU A 123 -12.62 37.63 8.61
CA GLU A 123 -11.95 38.47 9.61
C GLU A 123 -11.21 39.67 8.99
N ARG A 124 -10.63 39.52 7.81
CA ARG A 124 -9.88 40.56 7.09
C ARG A 124 -10.71 41.28 6.04
N THR A 125 -12.06 41.17 6.08
CA THR A 125 -12.94 41.76 5.06
C THR A 125 -12.73 43.27 4.91
N ARG A 126 -12.60 44.01 6.04
CA ARG A 126 -12.37 45.45 6.04
C ARG A 126 -11.00 45.83 5.41
N GLU A 127 -9.96 45.08 5.73
CA GLU A 127 -8.62 45.29 5.13
C GLU A 127 -8.65 45.07 3.61
N ILE A 128 -9.31 44.00 3.14
CA ILE A 128 -9.50 43.69 1.72
C ILE A 128 -10.28 44.82 1.04
N GLY A 129 -11.35 45.31 1.68
CA GLY A 129 -12.15 46.45 1.20
C GLY A 129 -11.32 47.70 1.04
N LEU A 130 -10.50 48.04 2.05
CA LEU A 130 -9.59 49.19 2.00
C LEU A 130 -8.57 49.07 0.88
N LYS A 131 -7.91 47.92 0.73
CA LYS A 131 -6.99 47.69 -0.38
C LYS A 131 -7.64 47.88 -1.74
N LYS A 132 -8.88 47.44 -1.89
CA LYS A 132 -9.65 47.60 -3.12
C LYS A 132 -10.07 49.07 -3.38
N ALA A 133 -10.46 49.79 -2.34
CA ALA A 133 -10.79 51.21 -2.42
C ALA A 133 -9.58 52.04 -2.86
N LEU A 134 -8.38 51.64 -2.44
CA LEU A 134 -7.09 52.18 -2.88
C LEU A 134 -6.64 51.74 -4.29
N GLY A 135 -7.48 50.96 -5.02
CA GLY A 135 -7.23 50.59 -6.42
C GLY A 135 -6.53 49.23 -6.60
N ALA A 136 -6.47 48.36 -5.59
CA ALA A 136 -5.89 47.04 -5.76
C ALA A 136 -6.68 46.18 -6.76
N ARG A 137 -5.97 45.66 -7.75
CA ARG A 137 -6.57 44.76 -8.77
C ARG A 137 -7.00 43.42 -8.15
N LYS A 138 -8.14 42.88 -8.60
CA LYS A 138 -8.67 41.55 -8.17
C LYS A 138 -7.61 40.45 -8.23
N LYS A 139 -6.78 40.44 -9.30
CA LYS A 139 -5.72 39.44 -9.46
C LYS A 139 -4.65 39.53 -8.36
N ARG A 140 -4.34 40.69 -7.83
CA ARG A 140 -3.34 40.88 -6.78
C ARG A 140 -3.86 40.33 -5.44
N ILE A 141 -5.14 40.55 -5.11
CA ILE A 141 -5.78 40.00 -3.92
C ILE A 141 -5.86 38.47 -4.01
N LEU A 142 -6.30 37.95 -5.17
CA LEU A 142 -6.35 36.50 -5.43
C LEU A 142 -4.97 35.87 -5.26
N ALA A 143 -3.93 36.44 -5.87
CA ALA A 143 -2.57 35.92 -5.74
C ALA A 143 -2.07 35.96 -4.29
N GLN A 144 -2.38 37.01 -3.53
CA GLN A 144 -1.99 37.13 -2.12
C GLN A 144 -2.56 35.95 -1.29
N PHE A 145 -3.86 35.68 -1.38
CA PHE A 145 -4.49 34.58 -0.63
C PHE A 145 -4.07 33.20 -1.13
N LEU A 146 -3.83 33.04 -2.45
CA LEU A 146 -3.30 31.78 -3.00
C LEU A 146 -1.88 31.49 -2.52
N THR A 147 -1.01 32.48 -2.48
CA THR A 147 0.35 32.32 -1.94
C THR A 147 0.32 32.03 -0.44
N GLU A 148 -0.58 32.65 0.32
CA GLU A 148 -0.77 32.36 1.75
C GLU A 148 -1.18 30.90 1.95
N ALA A 149 -2.15 30.38 1.19
CA ALA A 149 -2.56 28.98 1.21
C ALA A 149 -1.41 28.03 0.81
N ALA A 150 -0.69 28.33 -0.27
CA ALA A 150 0.42 27.52 -0.74
C ALA A 150 1.56 27.45 0.29
N VAL A 151 1.90 28.55 0.92
CA VAL A 151 2.93 28.59 1.98
C VAL A 151 2.50 27.79 3.19
N LEU A 152 1.26 27.97 3.65
CA LEU A 152 0.73 27.24 4.79
C LEU A 152 0.76 25.73 4.58
N THR A 153 0.29 25.29 3.42
CA THR A 153 0.28 23.84 3.10
C THR A 153 1.68 23.30 2.82
N SER A 154 2.60 24.09 2.27
CA SER A 154 4.00 23.68 2.11
C SER A 154 4.69 23.45 3.45
N ILE A 155 4.48 24.35 4.42
CA ILE A 155 5.01 24.18 5.78
C ILE A 155 4.41 22.92 6.42
N GLY A 156 3.10 22.74 6.30
CA GLY A 156 2.42 21.52 6.75
C GLY A 156 2.99 20.26 6.08
N GLY A 157 3.26 20.32 4.78
CA GLY A 157 3.87 19.24 4.02
C GLY A 157 5.28 18.89 4.49
N ILE A 158 6.11 19.89 4.78
CA ILE A 158 7.46 19.69 5.34
C ILE A 158 7.39 19.02 6.73
N ILE A 159 6.53 19.54 7.61
CA ILE A 159 6.31 18.95 8.92
C ILE A 159 5.80 17.52 8.79
N GLY A 160 4.85 17.27 7.88
CA GLY A 160 4.33 15.92 7.58
C GLY A 160 5.41 14.95 7.11
N VAL A 161 6.31 15.40 6.25
CA VAL A 161 7.46 14.58 5.80
C VAL A 161 8.41 14.27 6.96
N LEU A 162 8.75 15.26 7.78
CA LEU A 162 9.65 15.06 8.93
C LEU A 162 9.05 14.08 9.94
N THR A 163 7.78 14.24 10.27
CA THR A 163 7.08 13.32 11.19
C THR A 163 6.91 11.93 10.57
N GLY A 164 6.61 11.84 9.28
CA GLY A 164 6.51 10.58 8.55
C GLY A 164 7.82 9.79 8.54
N ILE A 165 8.95 10.46 8.27
CA ILE A 165 10.28 9.85 8.33
C ILE A 165 10.60 9.38 9.75
N GLY A 166 10.33 10.21 10.77
CA GLY A 166 10.58 9.87 12.16
C GLY A 166 9.79 8.63 12.61
N LEU A 167 8.48 8.60 12.33
CA LEU A 167 7.61 7.47 12.62
C LEU A 167 8.04 6.21 11.88
N SER A 168 8.38 6.33 10.59
CA SER A 168 8.85 5.22 9.77
C SER A 168 10.10 4.57 10.35
N GLN A 169 11.07 5.36 10.84
CA GLN A 169 12.29 4.84 11.46
C GLN A 169 12.03 4.16 12.82
N VAL A 170 11.09 4.70 13.61
CA VAL A 170 10.70 4.06 14.88
C VAL A 170 10.05 2.70 14.61
N ILE A 171 9.11 2.65 13.68
CA ILE A 171 8.43 1.40 13.30
C ILE A 171 9.43 0.40 12.72
N ALA A 172 10.35 0.84 11.88
CA ALA A 172 11.40 -0.01 11.32
C ALA A 172 12.25 -0.70 12.39
N LYS A 173 12.62 0.03 13.45
CA LYS A 173 13.37 -0.53 14.58
C LYS A 173 12.58 -1.51 15.42
N VAL A 174 11.30 -1.24 15.63
CA VAL A 174 10.41 -2.11 16.43
C VAL A 174 10.02 -3.39 15.68
N ALA A 175 9.76 -3.26 14.38
CA ALA A 175 9.33 -4.36 13.53
C ALA A 175 10.50 -5.12 12.86
N GLU A 176 11.75 -4.66 13.02
CA GLU A 176 12.95 -5.21 12.37
C GLU A 176 12.86 -5.28 10.85
N VAL A 177 12.11 -4.34 10.24
CA VAL A 177 11.91 -4.28 8.78
C VAL A 177 12.77 -3.17 8.18
N PRO A 178 13.51 -3.43 7.07
CA PRO A 178 14.30 -2.40 6.42
C PRO A 178 13.38 -1.35 5.77
N VAL A 179 13.65 -0.07 6.03
CA VAL A 179 12.93 1.06 5.42
C VAL A 179 13.82 1.76 4.40
N ALA A 180 13.33 1.86 3.17
CA ALA A 180 13.96 2.63 2.11
C ALA A 180 13.23 3.97 1.94
N ILE A 181 13.92 5.07 2.21
CA ILE A 181 13.40 6.43 2.04
C ILE A 181 13.93 6.97 0.71
N SER A 182 13.01 7.28 -0.21
CA SER A 182 13.35 7.90 -1.48
C SER A 182 13.33 9.43 -1.39
N SER A 183 14.43 10.09 -1.72
CA SER A 183 14.51 11.55 -1.78
C SER A 183 13.54 12.14 -2.81
N ALA A 184 13.31 11.43 -3.91
CA ALA A 184 12.33 11.83 -4.92
C ALA A 184 10.90 11.88 -4.34
N SER A 185 10.53 10.90 -3.52
CA SER A 185 9.22 10.87 -2.85
C SER A 185 9.02 12.04 -1.89
N ILE A 186 10.08 12.47 -1.20
CA ILE A 186 10.04 13.64 -0.30
C ILE A 186 9.69 14.91 -1.12
N VAL A 187 10.42 15.17 -2.20
CA VAL A 187 10.18 16.34 -3.05
C VAL A 187 8.77 16.32 -3.64
N VAL A 188 8.35 15.16 -4.18
CA VAL A 188 7.00 15.00 -4.73
C VAL A 188 5.93 15.27 -3.68
N SER A 189 6.09 14.80 -2.45
CA SER A 189 5.12 15.01 -1.36
C SER A 189 4.96 16.49 -1.01
N VAL A 190 6.07 17.25 -0.92
CA VAL A 190 6.03 18.69 -0.63
C VAL A 190 5.39 19.48 -1.78
N VAL A 191 5.76 19.18 -3.04
CA VAL A 191 5.16 19.81 -4.21
C VAL A 191 3.67 19.51 -4.27
N PHE A 192 3.29 18.26 -4.01
CA PHE A 192 1.89 17.85 -4.01
C PHE A 192 1.09 18.56 -2.92
N SER A 193 1.65 18.72 -1.72
CA SER A 193 1.04 19.50 -0.62
C SER A 193 0.78 20.96 -1.04
N MET A 194 1.73 21.58 -1.73
CA MET A 194 1.56 22.94 -2.27
C MET A 194 0.41 23.01 -3.31
N VAL A 195 0.34 22.04 -4.22
CA VAL A 195 -0.74 21.97 -5.23
C VAL A 195 -2.10 21.85 -4.56
N VAL A 196 -2.20 21.02 -3.53
CA VAL A 196 -3.44 20.87 -2.71
C VAL A 196 -3.84 22.20 -2.07
N GLY A 197 -2.88 22.93 -1.49
CA GLY A 197 -3.11 24.26 -0.94
C GLY A 197 -3.66 25.25 -1.96
N ILE A 198 -3.13 25.21 -3.17
CA ILE A 198 -3.62 26.06 -4.27
C ILE A 198 -5.05 25.67 -4.66
N VAL A 199 -5.33 24.38 -4.81
CA VAL A 199 -6.67 23.86 -5.22
C VAL A 199 -7.73 24.25 -4.18
N PHE A 200 -7.51 23.94 -2.89
CA PHE A 200 -8.47 24.23 -1.83
C PHE A 200 -8.47 25.71 -1.42
N GLY A 201 -7.38 26.43 -1.62
CA GLY A 201 -7.28 27.87 -1.42
C GLY A 201 -7.94 28.71 -2.53
N LEU A 202 -8.25 28.11 -3.68
CA LEU A 202 -8.79 28.85 -4.83
C LEU A 202 -10.18 29.44 -4.54
N ILE A 203 -11.07 28.67 -3.95
CA ILE A 203 -12.44 29.10 -3.62
C ILE A 203 -12.45 30.31 -2.68
N PRO A 204 -11.79 30.26 -1.49
CA PRO A 204 -11.73 31.41 -0.59
C PRO A 204 -11.02 32.61 -1.21
N SER A 205 -9.97 32.40 -1.99
CA SER A 205 -9.23 33.47 -2.67
C SER A 205 -10.09 34.20 -3.71
N ILE A 206 -10.92 33.47 -4.48
CA ILE A 206 -11.88 34.06 -5.42
C ILE A 206 -12.94 34.87 -4.65
N LYS A 207 -13.43 34.33 -3.52
CA LYS A 207 -14.40 35.03 -2.67
C LYS A 207 -13.83 36.36 -2.17
N ALA A 208 -12.61 36.35 -1.64
CA ALA A 208 -11.89 37.56 -1.23
C ALA A 208 -11.71 38.56 -2.39
N ALA A 209 -11.31 38.06 -3.57
CA ALA A 209 -11.12 38.90 -4.76
C ALA A 209 -12.42 39.49 -5.32
N LYS A 210 -13.58 38.90 -5.05
CA LYS A 210 -14.90 39.38 -5.50
C LYS A 210 -15.61 40.31 -4.50
N LEU A 211 -15.12 40.48 -3.26
CA LEU A 211 -15.72 41.36 -2.26
C LEU A 211 -15.91 42.77 -2.85
N ASN A 212 -17.09 43.37 -2.58
CA ASN A 212 -17.37 44.75 -2.94
C ASN A 212 -16.74 45.70 -1.90
N PRO A 213 -15.94 46.69 -2.25
CA PRO A 213 -15.29 47.58 -1.27
C PRO A 213 -16.28 48.34 -0.41
N ILE A 214 -17.46 48.72 -0.93
CA ILE A 214 -18.48 49.45 -0.18
C ILE A 214 -19.05 48.58 0.95
N ASP A 215 -19.42 47.34 0.61
CA ASP A 215 -20.00 46.41 1.58
C ASP A 215 -18.95 45.96 2.60
N ALA A 216 -17.69 45.77 2.16
CA ALA A 216 -16.57 45.36 3.00
C ALA A 216 -16.17 46.41 4.05
N LEU A 217 -16.32 47.72 3.73
CA LEU A 217 -16.04 48.82 4.66
C LEU A 217 -17.19 49.07 5.65
N ARG A 218 -18.40 48.62 5.31
CA ARG A 218 -19.59 48.71 6.15
C ARG A 218 -19.75 47.53 7.11
N TYR A 219 -18.94 46.52 6.96
CA TYR A 219 -18.97 45.33 7.79
C TYR A 219 -18.40 45.65 9.19
N GLU A 220 -19.28 45.56 10.23
CA GLU A 220 -18.90 45.64 11.63
C GLU A 220 -18.49 44.25 12.17
#